data_b4eb3f3bdd59cc676dbb7dbdddaa0d7a
#
_entry.id   b4eb3f3bdd59cc676dbb7dbdddaa0d7a
#
_cell.length_a   1.000
_cell.length_b   1.000
_cell.length_c   1.000
_cell.angle_alpha   90.00
_cell.angle_beta   90.00
_cell.angle_gamma   90.00
#
_symmetry.space_group_name_H-M   'P 1'
#
loop_
_entity.id
_entity.type
_entity.pdbx_description
1 polymer ?
#
loop_
_entity_poly.entity_id
_entity_poly.type
_entity_poly.pdbx_seq_one_letter_code
_entity_poly.pdbx_strand_id
1 'polypeptide(L)'
;MAGKIVQYGKKRQRRNYSRIDVALELPNLIEIQTASYQWFLDEGIREMFKDISPIEDNNGNLALEFVGYSLGEPKYSVLEAKERDANYAAPLRVKVRLHIKDEETHAIKEVKESEVYMGDFPLMTPTGTFVINGSERVIVSQLVRSSGVYYNKETDKKSGKEKYAAQVIPNRGAWLEYELDAKDIVYVRVDRTRKIPITVLLRALGLSTKEQIIEMFGENQYILNTLEKDQTVNSDEALMEIFQKLRQGEHATIEGARTLFVSRFFDPKRYDLAHVGRYKFNKKLSAQERLLNQKLASDIFDSETGEVLVEEGTVITRRIFEEVLADKIDRLNIKKAELVNPLEETETYVQEFEVYSPRVNEGDQIVR
;
A
#
# COMPACT_ATOMS: atom_id res chain seq x y z
N MET A 1 39.42 -42.83 -19.32
CA MET A 1 37.98 -42.54 -19.47
C MET A 1 37.84 -41.27 -20.28
N ALA A 2 37.13 -41.31 -21.40
CA ALA A 2 36.86 -40.10 -22.19
C ALA A 2 35.76 -39.27 -21.47
N GLY A 3 36.08 -38.05 -21.10
CA GLY A 3 35.10 -37.16 -20.45
C GLY A 3 33.92 -36.85 -21.39
N LYS A 4 32.71 -36.78 -20.84
CA LYS A 4 31.47 -36.48 -21.57
C LYS A 4 31.50 -35.01 -22.01
N ILE A 5 31.24 -34.74 -23.28
CA ILE A 5 31.14 -33.37 -23.78
C ILE A 5 29.76 -32.85 -23.43
N VAL A 6 29.70 -31.75 -22.68
CA VAL A 6 28.48 -31.08 -22.26
C VAL A 6 28.43 -29.68 -22.88
N GLN A 7 27.30 -29.32 -23.48
CA GLN A 7 27.06 -27.98 -23.99
C GLN A 7 26.90 -26.99 -22.83
N TYR A 8 27.68 -25.91 -22.84
CA TYR A 8 27.66 -24.87 -21.81
C TYR A 8 27.27 -23.54 -22.42
N GLY A 9 25.99 -23.21 -22.32
CA GLY A 9 25.41 -22.07 -23.00
C GLY A 9 25.38 -22.26 -24.53
N LYS A 10 25.16 -21.19 -25.29
CA LYS A 10 24.97 -21.25 -26.75
C LYS A 10 26.27 -21.47 -27.55
N LYS A 11 27.43 -21.15 -27.00
CA LYS A 11 28.69 -21.06 -27.76
C LYS A 11 29.87 -21.89 -27.22
N ARG A 12 29.74 -22.54 -26.07
CA ARG A 12 30.88 -23.24 -25.46
C ARG A 12 30.54 -24.69 -25.16
N GLN A 13 31.47 -25.57 -25.49
CA GLN A 13 31.46 -26.99 -25.12
C GLN A 13 32.52 -27.23 -24.04
N ARG A 14 32.17 -27.93 -23.00
CA ARG A 14 33.09 -28.35 -21.94
C ARG A 14 33.15 -29.88 -21.90
N ARG A 15 34.34 -30.42 -21.63
CA ARG A 15 34.52 -31.83 -21.34
C ARG A 15 34.38 -32.04 -19.84
N ASN A 16 33.34 -32.76 -19.47
CA ASN A 16 33.07 -33.09 -18.07
C ASN A 16 33.73 -34.42 -17.70
N TYR A 17 34.59 -34.40 -16.71
CA TYR A 17 35.27 -35.57 -16.16
C TYR A 17 34.64 -36.05 -14.86
N SER A 18 33.53 -35.45 -14.40
CA SER A 18 32.81 -35.85 -13.23
C SER A 18 32.25 -37.28 -13.38
N ARG A 19 32.30 -38.05 -12.33
CA ARG A 19 31.69 -39.39 -12.21
C ARG A 19 30.23 -39.34 -11.80
N ILE A 20 29.78 -38.17 -11.29
CA ILE A 20 28.42 -37.92 -10.84
C ILE A 20 27.77 -37.00 -11.85
N ASP A 21 26.57 -37.33 -12.31
CA ASP A 21 25.78 -36.42 -13.12
C ASP A 21 25.46 -35.13 -12.32
N VAL A 22 25.40 -34.02 -13.05
CA VAL A 22 25.09 -32.72 -12.44
C VAL A 22 23.69 -32.80 -11.86
N ALA A 23 23.59 -32.78 -10.52
CA ALA A 23 22.31 -32.85 -9.81
C ALA A 23 21.51 -31.55 -9.87
N LEU A 24 22.17 -30.43 -10.13
CA LEU A 24 21.56 -29.12 -10.23
C LEU A 24 22.02 -28.43 -11.52
N GLU A 25 21.07 -27.87 -12.24
CA GLU A 25 21.38 -27.01 -13.38
C GLU A 25 21.98 -25.69 -12.91
N LEU A 26 22.82 -25.10 -13.77
CA LEU A 26 23.36 -23.77 -13.45
C LEU A 26 22.23 -22.74 -13.48
N PRO A 27 22.07 -21.94 -12.42
CA PRO A 27 21.07 -20.89 -12.41
C PRO A 27 21.35 -19.87 -13.52
N ASN A 28 20.28 -19.34 -14.09
CA ASN A 28 20.39 -18.25 -15.05
C ASN A 28 20.70 -16.95 -14.28
N LEU A 29 21.93 -16.46 -14.37
CA LEU A 29 22.41 -15.28 -13.62
C LEU A 29 21.72 -13.97 -14.04
N ILE A 30 21.06 -13.95 -15.20
CA ILE A 30 20.32 -12.77 -15.70
C ILE A 30 18.79 -12.96 -15.60
N GLU A 31 18.33 -13.99 -14.90
CA GLU A 31 16.91 -14.31 -14.78
C GLU A 31 16.11 -13.16 -14.16
N ILE A 32 16.69 -12.45 -13.18
CA ILE A 32 16.04 -11.29 -12.54
C ILE A 32 15.64 -10.24 -13.58
N GLN A 33 16.53 -9.89 -14.51
CA GLN A 33 16.25 -8.91 -15.56
C GLN A 33 15.27 -9.46 -16.59
N THR A 34 15.53 -10.66 -17.11
CA THR A 34 14.72 -11.24 -18.20
C THR A 34 13.32 -11.58 -17.74
N ALA A 35 13.15 -12.18 -16.57
CA ALA A 35 11.85 -12.51 -16.01
C ALA A 35 11.05 -11.25 -15.65
N SER A 36 11.68 -10.23 -15.05
CA SER A 36 11.04 -8.96 -14.74
C SER A 36 10.56 -8.24 -16.00
N TYR A 37 11.36 -8.25 -17.07
CA TYR A 37 10.97 -7.62 -18.31
C TYR A 37 9.85 -8.39 -19.01
N GLN A 38 9.89 -9.73 -18.99
CA GLN A 38 8.82 -10.57 -19.54
C GLN A 38 7.50 -10.33 -18.79
N TRP A 39 7.54 -10.33 -17.44
CA TRP A 39 6.38 -9.99 -16.63
C TRP A 39 5.83 -8.60 -16.97
N PHE A 40 6.73 -7.62 -17.15
CA PHE A 40 6.32 -6.27 -17.53
C PHE A 40 5.59 -6.23 -18.87
N LEU A 41 6.05 -7.00 -19.86
CA LEU A 41 5.37 -7.12 -21.15
C LEU A 41 4.03 -7.86 -21.03
N ASP A 42 3.99 -8.96 -20.28
CA ASP A 42 2.79 -9.81 -20.23
C ASP A 42 1.67 -9.20 -19.36
N GLU A 43 2.02 -8.64 -18.20
CA GLU A 43 1.11 -8.17 -17.18
C GLU A 43 1.25 -6.67 -16.84
N GLY A 44 2.47 -6.19 -16.63
CA GLY A 44 2.73 -4.86 -16.10
C GLY A 44 2.19 -3.72 -16.97
N ILE A 45 2.30 -3.83 -18.29
CA ILE A 45 1.71 -2.85 -19.23
C ILE A 45 0.19 -2.85 -19.13
N ARG A 46 -0.43 -4.02 -19.00
CA ARG A 46 -1.88 -4.15 -18.86
C ARG A 46 -2.38 -3.56 -17.54
N GLU A 47 -1.67 -3.82 -16.45
CA GLU A 47 -1.98 -3.23 -15.14
C GLU A 47 -1.88 -1.71 -15.19
N MET A 48 -0.82 -1.18 -15.79
CA MET A 48 -0.64 0.27 -15.95
C MET A 48 -1.79 0.91 -16.72
N PHE A 49 -2.20 0.32 -17.84
CA PHE A 49 -3.33 0.85 -18.61
C PHE A 49 -4.66 0.71 -17.86
N LYS A 50 -4.85 -0.36 -17.11
CA LYS A 50 -6.04 -0.57 -16.29
C LYS A 50 -6.15 0.46 -15.15
N ASP A 51 -5.04 0.81 -14.52
CA ASP A 51 -4.99 1.83 -13.46
C ASP A 51 -5.39 3.22 -13.97
N ILE A 52 -5.07 3.53 -15.23
CA ILE A 52 -5.37 4.83 -15.84
C ILE A 52 -6.79 4.84 -16.44
N SER A 53 -7.27 3.69 -16.88
CA SER A 53 -8.56 3.54 -17.57
C SER A 53 -9.74 3.44 -16.58
N PRO A 54 -10.92 3.98 -16.91
CA PRO A 54 -11.19 4.88 -18.03
C PRO A 54 -10.70 6.32 -17.76
N ILE A 55 -10.36 7.05 -18.83
CA ILE A 55 -10.16 8.49 -18.77
C ILE A 55 -11.47 9.14 -19.15
N GLU A 56 -12.11 9.80 -18.20
CA GLU A 56 -13.40 10.44 -18.39
C GLU A 56 -13.25 11.95 -18.54
N ASP A 57 -14.15 12.54 -19.34
CA ASP A 57 -14.30 13.99 -19.45
C ASP A 57 -14.96 14.56 -18.18
N ASN A 58 -14.76 15.86 -17.92
CA ASN A 58 -15.35 16.56 -16.76
C ASN A 58 -16.90 16.47 -16.72
N ASN A 59 -17.53 16.35 -17.87
CA ASN A 59 -18.98 16.21 -17.98
C ASN A 59 -19.46 14.75 -17.91
N GLY A 60 -18.53 13.78 -17.90
CA GLY A 60 -18.86 12.36 -17.89
C GLY A 60 -19.42 11.80 -19.19
N ASN A 61 -19.45 12.59 -20.26
CA ASN A 61 -20.05 12.22 -21.56
C ASN A 61 -19.12 11.40 -22.44
N LEU A 62 -17.83 11.53 -22.24
CA LEU A 62 -16.79 10.81 -22.98
C LEU A 62 -15.95 9.98 -22.03
N ALA A 63 -15.76 8.70 -22.35
CA ALA A 63 -14.90 7.82 -21.60
C ALA A 63 -13.96 7.07 -22.55
N LEU A 64 -12.66 7.24 -22.37
CA LEU A 64 -11.61 6.54 -23.13
C LEU A 64 -11.13 5.33 -22.33
N GLU A 65 -11.34 4.15 -22.88
CA GLU A 65 -10.93 2.87 -22.31
C GLU A 65 -9.75 2.27 -23.08
N PHE A 66 -8.77 1.73 -22.36
CA PHE A 66 -7.67 0.97 -22.94
C PHE A 66 -8.06 -0.52 -23.01
N VAL A 67 -8.09 -1.10 -24.20
CA VAL A 67 -8.54 -2.47 -24.44
C VAL A 67 -7.36 -3.45 -24.45
N GLY A 68 -6.24 -3.05 -25.04
CA GLY A 68 -5.08 -3.89 -25.17
C GLY A 68 -3.94 -3.18 -25.90
N TYR A 69 -2.82 -3.86 -26.02
CA TYR A 69 -1.65 -3.33 -26.72
C TYR A 69 -1.01 -4.39 -27.61
N SER A 70 -0.25 -3.93 -28.58
CA SER A 70 0.60 -4.73 -29.46
C SER A 70 1.97 -4.07 -29.63
N LEU A 71 3.01 -4.89 -29.70
CA LEU A 71 4.34 -4.44 -30.09
C LEU A 71 4.59 -4.89 -31.53
N GLY A 72 5.00 -3.96 -32.36
CA GLY A 72 5.39 -4.24 -33.74
C GLY A 72 6.79 -4.86 -33.85
N GLU A 73 7.25 -5.06 -35.08
CA GLU A 73 8.62 -5.51 -35.33
C GLU A 73 9.64 -4.38 -35.12
N PRO A 74 10.80 -4.64 -34.52
CA PRO A 74 11.84 -3.65 -34.34
C PRO A 74 12.38 -3.18 -35.70
N LYS A 75 12.60 -1.87 -35.81
CA LYS A 75 13.10 -1.25 -37.04
C LYS A 75 14.51 -1.69 -37.40
N TYR A 76 15.35 -1.95 -36.40
CA TYR A 76 16.74 -2.36 -36.55
C TYR A 76 16.99 -3.63 -35.74
N SER A 77 17.90 -4.48 -36.24
CA SER A 77 18.46 -5.57 -35.45
C SER A 77 19.36 -5.00 -34.33
N VAL A 78 19.71 -5.84 -33.35
CA VAL A 78 20.60 -5.42 -32.23
C VAL A 78 21.96 -4.94 -32.76
N LEU A 79 22.51 -5.57 -33.78
CA LEU A 79 23.80 -5.18 -34.37
C LEU A 79 23.69 -3.87 -35.15
N GLU A 80 22.67 -3.72 -35.96
CA GLU A 80 22.44 -2.49 -36.71
C GLU A 80 22.16 -1.29 -35.81
N ALA A 81 21.43 -1.51 -34.70
CA ALA A 81 21.17 -0.45 -33.70
C ALA A 81 22.48 0.03 -33.07
N LYS A 82 23.45 -0.86 -32.83
CA LYS A 82 24.79 -0.48 -32.31
C LYS A 82 25.63 0.27 -33.33
N GLU A 83 25.63 -0.21 -34.59
CA GLU A 83 26.41 0.42 -35.64
C GLU A 83 25.89 1.77 -36.09
N ARG A 84 24.58 2.01 -35.92
CA ARG A 84 23.92 3.26 -36.31
C ARG A 84 23.67 4.23 -35.17
N ASP A 85 24.20 3.96 -33.99
CA ASP A 85 23.92 4.73 -32.76
C ASP A 85 22.39 4.93 -32.49
N ALA A 86 21.62 3.90 -32.82
CA ALA A 86 20.16 3.90 -32.72
C ALA A 86 19.68 3.09 -31.52
N ASN A 87 18.37 3.13 -31.27
CA ASN A 87 17.73 2.34 -30.24
C ASN A 87 17.21 1.02 -30.80
N TYR A 88 17.40 -0.08 -30.06
CA TYR A 88 16.72 -1.33 -30.32
C TYR A 88 15.35 -1.28 -29.68
N ALA A 89 14.33 -0.91 -30.45
CA ALA A 89 12.98 -0.65 -29.98
C ALA A 89 11.94 -1.12 -31.00
N ALA A 90 10.74 -1.40 -30.53
CA ALA A 90 9.58 -1.73 -31.35
C ALA A 90 8.47 -0.71 -31.15
N PRO A 91 7.67 -0.40 -32.17
CA PRO A 91 6.54 0.49 -32.05
C PRO A 91 5.46 -0.12 -31.15
N LEU A 92 5.11 0.61 -30.08
CA LEU A 92 3.99 0.28 -29.19
C LEU A 92 2.72 0.87 -29.76
N ARG A 93 1.74 0.02 -30.02
CA ARG A 93 0.40 0.41 -30.42
C ARG A 93 -0.60 -0.03 -29.38
N VAL A 94 -1.54 0.84 -29.07
CA VAL A 94 -2.55 0.60 -28.06
C VAL A 94 -3.93 0.68 -28.70
N LYS A 95 -4.72 -0.35 -28.46
CA LYS A 95 -6.13 -0.39 -28.88
C LYS A 95 -6.96 0.33 -27.83
N VAL A 96 -7.58 1.42 -28.24
CA VAL A 96 -8.42 2.25 -27.38
C VAL A 96 -9.86 2.21 -27.87
N ARG A 97 -10.79 2.37 -26.91
CA ARG A 97 -12.22 2.43 -27.16
C ARG A 97 -12.75 3.70 -26.55
N LEU A 98 -13.37 4.54 -27.37
CA LEU A 98 -14.04 5.74 -26.94
C LEU A 98 -15.55 5.46 -26.81
N HIS A 99 -16.05 5.57 -25.59
CA HIS A 99 -17.48 5.54 -25.28
C HIS A 99 -18.03 6.95 -25.32
N ILE A 100 -19.01 7.19 -26.16
CA ILE A 100 -19.76 8.44 -26.24
C ILE A 100 -21.09 8.20 -25.55
N LYS A 101 -21.31 8.86 -24.42
CA LYS A 101 -22.52 8.75 -23.61
C LYS A 101 -23.50 9.90 -23.95
N ASP A 102 -24.76 9.65 -23.76
CA ASP A 102 -25.79 10.67 -23.86
C ASP A 102 -25.74 11.62 -22.66
N GLU A 103 -25.96 12.92 -22.88
CA GLU A 103 -25.84 13.96 -21.86
C GLU A 103 -26.89 13.84 -20.74
N GLU A 104 -28.09 13.34 -21.06
CA GLU A 104 -29.21 13.28 -20.09
C GLU A 104 -29.28 11.90 -19.39
N THR A 105 -29.10 10.82 -20.17
CA THR A 105 -29.31 9.46 -19.68
C THR A 105 -28.01 8.74 -19.26
N HIS A 106 -26.85 9.30 -19.61
CA HIS A 106 -25.52 8.68 -19.46
C HIS A 106 -25.40 7.28 -20.11
N ALA A 107 -26.38 6.90 -20.95
CA ALA A 107 -26.34 5.66 -21.70
C ALA A 107 -25.32 5.75 -22.84
N ILE A 108 -24.66 4.65 -23.16
CA ILE A 108 -23.70 4.59 -24.25
C ILE A 108 -24.45 4.73 -25.57
N LYS A 109 -24.20 5.82 -26.30
CA LYS A 109 -24.79 6.14 -27.59
C LYS A 109 -23.97 5.58 -28.75
N GLU A 110 -22.65 5.67 -28.66
CA GLU A 110 -21.75 5.23 -29.73
C GLU A 110 -20.44 4.74 -29.09
N VAL A 111 -19.83 3.72 -29.71
CA VAL A 111 -18.51 3.19 -29.34
C VAL A 111 -17.61 3.23 -30.56
N LYS A 112 -16.46 3.90 -30.42
CA LYS A 112 -15.43 3.97 -31.48
C LYS A 112 -14.17 3.26 -31.01
N GLU A 113 -13.69 2.32 -31.81
CA GLU A 113 -12.40 1.67 -31.56
C GLU A 113 -11.34 2.15 -32.55
N SER A 114 -10.13 2.38 -32.05
CA SER A 114 -8.98 2.74 -32.89
C SER A 114 -7.69 2.21 -32.28
N GLU A 115 -6.72 1.96 -33.14
CA GLU A 115 -5.36 1.62 -32.72
C GLU A 115 -4.49 2.87 -32.81
N VAL A 116 -3.89 3.25 -31.67
CA VAL A 116 -3.11 4.48 -31.54
C VAL A 116 -1.64 4.12 -31.31
N TYR A 117 -0.76 4.72 -32.10
CA TYR A 117 0.69 4.64 -31.89
C TYR A 117 1.09 5.49 -30.68
N MET A 118 1.71 4.85 -29.68
CA MET A 118 2.12 5.53 -28.43
C MET A 118 3.61 5.91 -28.42
N GLY A 119 4.40 5.32 -29.30
CA GLY A 119 5.85 5.56 -29.35
C GLY A 119 6.64 4.28 -29.55
N ASP A 120 7.96 4.41 -29.62
CA ASP A 120 8.88 3.28 -29.73
C ASP A 120 9.27 2.80 -28.33
N PHE A 121 9.04 1.50 -28.07
CA PHE A 121 9.31 0.88 -26.79
C PHE A 121 10.61 0.07 -26.84
N PRO A 122 11.58 0.33 -25.93
CA PRO A 122 12.85 -0.39 -25.90
C PRO A 122 12.67 -1.89 -25.67
N LEU A 123 13.32 -2.70 -26.50
CA LEU A 123 13.31 -4.15 -26.36
C LEU A 123 14.57 -4.65 -25.65
N MET A 124 14.39 -5.65 -24.80
CA MET A 124 15.50 -6.32 -24.14
C MET A 124 16.16 -7.31 -25.09
N THR A 125 17.48 -7.30 -25.11
CA THR A 125 18.27 -8.29 -25.87
C THR A 125 18.26 -9.65 -25.14
N PRO A 126 18.62 -10.76 -25.84
CA PRO A 126 18.72 -12.06 -25.17
C PRO A 126 19.76 -12.13 -24.05
N THR A 127 20.64 -11.13 -23.93
CA THR A 127 21.66 -11.02 -22.89
C THR A 127 21.16 -10.16 -21.69
N GLY A 128 19.90 -9.74 -21.67
CA GLY A 128 19.33 -8.94 -20.57
C GLY A 128 19.71 -7.47 -20.60
N THR A 129 20.15 -6.96 -21.75
CA THR A 129 20.58 -5.56 -21.95
C THR A 129 19.60 -4.81 -22.84
N PHE A 130 19.65 -3.48 -22.82
CA PHE A 130 18.96 -2.60 -23.75
C PHE A 130 20.01 -1.86 -24.60
N VAL A 131 19.72 -1.66 -25.88
CA VAL A 131 20.56 -0.82 -26.75
C VAL A 131 19.89 0.53 -26.90
N ILE A 132 20.50 1.55 -26.32
CA ILE A 132 20.03 2.93 -26.35
C ILE A 132 21.14 3.81 -26.92
N ASN A 133 20.85 4.51 -28.02
CA ASN A 133 21.83 5.31 -28.75
C ASN A 133 23.13 4.52 -29.04
N GLY A 134 22.98 3.30 -29.53
CA GLY A 134 24.09 2.40 -29.88
C GLY A 134 24.81 1.75 -28.69
N SER A 135 24.59 2.22 -27.47
CA SER A 135 25.25 1.69 -26.27
C SER A 135 24.41 0.64 -25.56
N GLU A 136 25.02 -0.48 -25.15
CA GLU A 136 24.36 -1.45 -24.28
C GLU A 136 24.26 -0.93 -22.87
N ARG A 137 23.04 -1.00 -22.33
CA ARG A 137 22.73 -0.56 -20.95
C ARG A 137 21.95 -1.66 -20.22
N VAL A 138 22.14 -1.72 -18.92
CA VAL A 138 21.45 -2.65 -18.04
C VAL A 138 20.66 -1.84 -17.00
N ILE A 139 19.42 -2.24 -16.76
CA ILE A 139 18.65 -1.71 -15.64
C ILE A 139 19.07 -2.46 -14.38
N VAL A 140 19.69 -1.74 -13.44
CA VAL A 140 20.11 -2.29 -12.17
C VAL A 140 18.89 -2.35 -11.23
N SER A 141 18.63 -3.52 -10.64
CA SER A 141 17.60 -3.68 -9.63
C SER A 141 17.89 -2.79 -8.42
N GLN A 142 16.89 -2.01 -8.01
CA GLN A 142 16.97 -1.16 -6.84
C GLN A 142 16.18 -1.76 -5.69
N LEU A 143 16.81 -1.87 -4.53
CA LEU A 143 16.12 -2.25 -3.30
C LEU A 143 15.40 -1.04 -2.74
N VAL A 144 14.09 -1.16 -2.61
CA VAL A 144 13.23 -0.16 -1.99
C VAL A 144 12.73 -0.69 -0.66
N ARG A 145 12.42 0.23 0.27
CA ARG A 145 11.77 -0.15 1.52
C ARG A 145 10.36 -0.64 1.18
N SER A 146 10.04 -1.85 1.60
CA SER A 146 8.74 -2.45 1.33
C SER A 146 7.61 -1.63 1.94
N SER A 147 6.46 -1.56 1.28
CA SER A 147 5.25 -1.00 1.86
C SER A 147 4.85 -1.74 3.15
N GLY A 148 4.20 -1.04 4.08
CA GLY A 148 3.74 -1.58 5.35
C GLY A 148 3.92 -0.64 6.52
N VAL A 149 3.73 -1.15 7.73
CA VAL A 149 3.91 -0.42 8.99
C VAL A 149 5.23 -0.81 9.63
N TYR A 150 5.97 0.19 10.09
CA TYR A 150 7.24 0.03 10.79
C TYR A 150 7.20 0.74 12.13
N TYR A 151 7.63 0.06 13.16
CA TYR A 151 7.72 0.60 14.51
C TYR A 151 9.19 0.70 14.92
N ASN A 152 9.58 1.85 15.43
CA ASN A 152 10.92 2.12 15.92
C ASN A 152 10.86 2.54 17.39
N LYS A 153 11.85 2.12 18.15
CA LYS A 153 12.06 2.51 19.54
C LYS A 153 13.47 3.04 19.67
N GLU A 154 13.62 4.27 20.11
CA GLU A 154 14.90 4.90 20.34
C GLU A 154 14.98 5.42 21.78
N THR A 155 16.14 5.29 22.41
CA THR A 155 16.37 5.90 23.73
C THR A 155 17.07 7.24 23.54
N ASP A 156 16.47 8.31 24.02
CA ASP A 156 17.08 9.63 23.98
C ASP A 156 18.33 9.65 24.87
N LYS A 157 19.48 9.90 24.26
CA LYS A 157 20.77 9.92 24.94
C LYS A 157 20.89 10.99 26.05
N LYS A 158 20.08 12.05 26.00
CA LYS A 158 20.11 13.15 26.96
C LYS A 158 19.19 12.94 28.15
N SER A 159 17.96 12.48 27.89
CA SER A 159 16.93 12.32 28.93
C SER A 159 16.77 10.90 29.43
N GLY A 160 17.38 9.91 28.73
CA GLY A 160 17.17 8.49 29.01
C GLY A 160 15.75 7.97 28.72
N LYS A 161 14.86 8.84 28.25
CA LYS A 161 13.47 8.47 27.91
C LYS A 161 13.43 7.66 26.62
N GLU A 162 12.55 6.70 26.59
CA GLU A 162 12.24 5.95 25.39
C GLU A 162 11.31 6.75 24.47
N LYS A 163 11.69 6.89 23.22
CA LYS A 163 10.89 7.50 22.15
C LYS A 163 10.39 6.42 21.22
N TYR A 164 9.11 6.45 20.97
CA TYR A 164 8.45 5.55 20.04
C TYR A 164 8.10 6.30 18.77
N ALA A 165 8.32 5.66 17.64
CA ALA A 165 7.96 6.18 16.34
C ALA A 165 7.32 5.07 15.51
N ALA A 166 6.37 5.44 14.66
CA ALA A 166 5.79 4.53 13.69
C ALA A 166 5.79 5.19 12.32
N GLN A 167 5.96 4.39 11.27
CA GLN A 167 5.94 4.85 9.90
C GLN A 167 5.01 3.96 9.09
N VAL A 168 4.04 4.58 8.43
CA VAL A 168 3.18 3.94 7.44
C VAL A 168 3.72 4.28 6.06
N ILE A 169 4.23 3.28 5.37
CA ILE A 169 4.83 3.44 4.05
C ILE A 169 3.93 2.74 3.03
N PRO A 170 3.25 3.49 2.16
CA PRO A 170 2.51 2.91 1.05
C PRO A 170 3.47 2.47 -0.07
N ASN A 171 2.98 1.67 -1.01
CA ASN A 171 3.68 1.39 -2.25
C ASN A 171 3.67 2.63 -3.16
N ARG A 172 2.54 3.33 -3.20
CA ARG A 172 2.34 4.59 -3.90
C ARG A 172 1.51 5.52 -3.00
N GLY A 173 1.96 6.76 -2.80
CA GLY A 173 1.24 7.77 -2.03
C GLY A 173 2.02 8.39 -0.90
N ALA A 174 1.33 9.14 -0.05
CA ALA A 174 1.90 9.89 1.04
C ALA A 174 2.34 9.00 2.21
N TRP A 175 3.53 9.25 2.73
CA TRP A 175 4.00 8.61 3.95
C TRP A 175 3.37 9.25 5.17
N LEU A 176 3.03 8.44 6.16
CA LEU A 176 2.65 8.91 7.49
C LEU A 176 3.72 8.49 8.49
N GLU A 177 4.30 9.47 9.17
CA GLU A 177 5.32 9.26 10.18
C GLU A 177 4.81 9.77 11.53
N TYR A 178 4.69 8.89 12.49
CA TYR A 178 4.25 9.18 13.85
C TYR A 178 5.45 9.24 14.77
N GLU A 179 5.55 10.27 15.59
CA GLU A 179 6.62 10.43 16.58
C GLU A 179 6.07 10.88 17.92
N LEU A 180 6.63 10.33 19.00
CA LEU A 180 6.39 10.79 20.36
C LEU A 180 7.44 11.82 20.74
N ASP A 181 7.00 13.00 21.19
CA ASP A 181 7.90 14.06 21.67
C ASP A 181 8.33 13.85 23.12
N ALA A 182 9.35 14.60 23.58
CA ALA A 182 9.84 14.56 24.96
C ALA A 182 8.78 14.97 26.03
N LYS A 183 7.71 15.63 25.58
CA LYS A 183 6.56 16.05 26.41
C LYS A 183 5.39 15.06 26.38
N ASP A 184 5.61 13.87 25.87
CA ASP A 184 4.61 12.82 25.73
C ASP A 184 3.44 13.23 24.81
N ILE A 185 3.70 14.09 23.82
CA ILE A 185 2.77 14.51 22.78
C ILE A 185 3.01 13.69 21.51
N VAL A 186 1.95 13.15 20.94
CA VAL A 186 2.01 12.37 19.69
C VAL A 186 1.82 13.30 18.50
N TYR A 187 2.81 13.32 17.63
CA TYR A 187 2.79 14.07 16.39
C TYR A 187 2.73 13.16 15.17
N VAL A 188 2.17 13.69 14.09
CA VAL A 188 2.20 13.06 12.77
C VAL A 188 2.80 14.01 11.74
N ARG A 189 3.54 13.45 10.80
CA ARG A 189 4.02 14.13 9.58
C ARG A 189 3.44 13.44 8.36
N VAL A 190 2.99 14.24 7.44
CA VAL A 190 2.53 13.78 6.13
C VAL A 190 3.58 14.19 5.11
N ASP A 191 4.16 13.22 4.38
CA ASP A 191 5.12 13.49 3.28
C ASP A 191 6.26 14.46 3.64
N ARG A 192 6.93 14.26 4.77
CA ARG A 192 8.04 15.12 5.24
C ARG A 192 7.66 16.57 5.54
N THR A 193 6.38 16.89 5.67
CA THR A 193 5.93 18.23 6.07
C THR A 193 6.22 18.50 7.55
N ARG A 194 5.88 19.70 8.02
CA ARG A 194 5.97 20.02 9.45
C ARG A 194 5.01 19.15 10.25
N LYS A 195 5.46 18.71 11.42
CA LYS A 195 4.66 17.91 12.34
C LYS A 195 3.43 18.64 12.84
N ILE A 196 2.33 17.92 12.95
CA ILE A 196 1.06 18.35 13.53
C ILE A 196 0.66 17.38 14.65
N PRO A 197 -0.11 17.81 15.66
CA PRO A 197 -0.67 16.87 16.63
C PRO A 197 -1.48 15.79 15.95
N ILE A 198 -1.41 14.54 16.44
CA ILE A 198 -2.15 13.43 15.81
C ILE A 198 -3.66 13.66 15.88
N THR A 199 -4.15 14.37 16.92
CA THR A 199 -5.56 14.68 17.09
C THR A 199 -6.13 15.50 15.93
N VAL A 200 -5.33 16.36 15.30
CA VAL A 200 -5.72 17.07 14.07
C VAL A 200 -5.99 16.08 12.94
N LEU A 201 -5.12 15.06 12.76
CA LEU A 201 -5.37 14.02 11.75
C LEU A 201 -6.61 13.19 12.10
N LEU A 202 -6.80 12.83 13.36
CA LEU A 202 -7.98 12.08 13.80
C LEU A 202 -9.28 12.85 13.57
N ARG A 203 -9.30 14.18 13.82
CA ARG A 203 -10.44 15.04 13.49
C ARG A 203 -10.71 15.10 11.98
N ALA A 204 -9.66 15.20 11.17
CA ALA A 204 -9.78 15.20 9.71
C ALA A 204 -10.33 13.86 9.18
N LEU A 205 -10.07 12.75 9.89
CA LEU A 205 -10.59 11.42 9.57
C LEU A 205 -12.03 11.18 10.08
N GLY A 206 -12.65 12.14 10.79
CA GLY A 206 -14.05 12.05 11.19
C GLY A 206 -14.31 12.08 12.71
N LEU A 207 -13.28 11.93 13.57
CA LEU A 207 -13.43 12.06 15.03
C LEU A 207 -13.43 13.54 15.42
N SER A 208 -14.54 14.22 15.18
CA SER A 208 -14.63 15.69 15.27
C SER A 208 -14.45 16.22 16.69
N THR A 209 -14.97 15.54 17.71
CA THR A 209 -14.99 16.03 19.09
C THR A 209 -13.91 15.38 19.95
N LYS A 210 -13.57 16.04 21.07
CA LYS A 210 -12.62 15.49 22.06
C LYS A 210 -13.16 14.21 22.69
N GLU A 211 -14.45 14.19 22.96
CA GLU A 211 -15.16 13.08 23.58
C GLU A 211 -15.06 11.82 22.69
N GLN A 212 -15.26 11.96 21.38
CA GLN A 212 -15.12 10.86 20.42
C GLN A 212 -13.68 10.30 20.38
N ILE A 213 -12.68 11.18 20.44
CA ILE A 213 -11.27 10.75 20.49
C ILE A 213 -10.98 10.01 21.80
N ILE A 214 -11.47 10.51 22.94
CA ILE A 214 -11.28 9.87 24.24
C ILE A 214 -12.04 8.53 24.29
N GLU A 215 -13.26 8.48 23.75
CA GLU A 215 -14.04 7.24 23.69
C GLU A 215 -13.30 6.16 22.89
N MET A 216 -12.68 6.53 21.75
CA MET A 216 -11.97 5.58 20.90
C MET A 216 -10.61 5.13 21.45
N PHE A 217 -9.82 6.04 22.03
CA PHE A 217 -8.44 5.76 22.46
C PHE A 217 -8.28 5.60 23.96
N GLY A 218 -9.34 5.83 24.74
CA GLY A 218 -9.30 5.87 26.19
C GLY A 218 -8.66 7.14 26.76
N GLU A 219 -8.79 7.31 28.08
CA GLU A 219 -8.13 8.40 28.83
C GLU A 219 -6.64 8.13 29.02
N ASN A 220 -5.91 8.11 27.92
CA ASN A 220 -4.46 7.91 27.96
C ASN A 220 -3.75 9.26 28.06
N GLN A 221 -2.72 9.33 28.92
CA GLN A 221 -1.93 10.55 29.15
C GLN A 221 -1.38 11.15 27.85
N TYR A 222 -0.94 10.30 26.90
CA TYR A 222 -0.43 10.75 25.60
C TYR A 222 -1.50 11.44 24.76
N ILE A 223 -2.72 10.92 24.77
CA ILE A 223 -3.85 11.53 24.04
C ILE A 223 -4.30 12.81 24.71
N LEU A 224 -4.40 12.84 26.05
CA LEU A 224 -4.78 14.04 26.79
C LEU A 224 -3.77 15.18 26.57
N ASN A 225 -2.47 14.92 26.70
CA ASN A 225 -1.43 15.92 26.44
C ASN A 225 -1.45 16.42 24.98
N THR A 226 -1.82 15.54 24.04
CA THR A 226 -1.91 15.90 22.63
C THR A 226 -3.14 16.76 22.37
N LEU A 227 -4.29 16.46 23.00
CA LEU A 227 -5.51 17.25 22.92
C LEU A 227 -5.32 18.66 23.50
N GLU A 228 -4.53 18.82 24.58
CA GLU A 228 -4.20 20.14 25.13
C GLU A 228 -3.36 20.99 24.15
N LYS A 229 -2.56 20.33 23.30
CA LYS A 229 -1.73 21.01 22.30
C LYS A 229 -2.49 21.32 21.02
N ASP A 230 -3.56 20.61 20.74
CA ASP A 230 -4.40 20.78 19.57
C ASP A 230 -5.21 22.07 19.67
N GLN A 231 -5.11 22.91 18.64
CA GLN A 231 -5.84 24.18 18.57
C GLN A 231 -7.12 24.08 17.74
N THR A 232 -7.33 22.95 17.07
CA THR A 232 -8.51 22.73 16.24
C THR A 232 -9.70 22.27 17.09
N VAL A 233 -10.90 22.70 16.72
CA VAL A 233 -12.13 22.39 17.46
C VAL A 233 -12.97 21.34 16.74
N ASN A 234 -12.92 21.35 15.39
CA ASN A 234 -13.76 20.51 14.55
C ASN A 234 -12.98 19.93 13.37
N SER A 235 -13.64 19.06 12.58
CA SER A 235 -13.07 18.39 11.40
C SER A 235 -12.67 19.38 10.31
N ASP A 236 -13.43 20.45 10.09
CA ASP A 236 -13.15 21.40 9.02
C ASP A 236 -11.90 22.24 9.30
N GLU A 237 -11.73 22.68 10.56
CA GLU A 237 -10.50 23.36 10.98
C GLU A 237 -9.27 22.45 10.87
N ALA A 238 -9.42 21.19 11.24
CA ALA A 238 -8.37 20.20 11.13
C ALA A 238 -7.95 19.97 9.65
N LEU A 239 -8.91 19.85 8.75
CA LEU A 239 -8.66 19.74 7.31
C LEU A 239 -7.94 20.97 6.77
N MET A 240 -8.35 22.16 7.20
CA MET A 240 -7.69 23.41 6.81
C MET A 240 -6.26 23.51 7.34
N GLU A 241 -6.00 23.09 8.57
CA GLU A 241 -4.64 23.05 9.12
C GLU A 241 -3.75 22.08 8.32
N ILE A 242 -4.24 20.87 8.00
CA ILE A 242 -3.52 19.91 7.17
C ILE A 242 -3.25 20.51 5.78
N PHE A 243 -4.23 21.16 5.16
CA PHE A 243 -4.07 21.81 3.86
C PHE A 243 -2.96 22.85 3.89
N GLN A 244 -2.95 23.73 4.88
CA GLN A 244 -1.91 24.78 5.03
C GLN A 244 -0.52 24.19 5.23
N LYS A 245 -0.39 23.01 5.86
CA LYS A 245 0.90 22.33 6.01
C LYS A 245 1.36 21.68 4.71
N LEU A 246 0.42 21.12 3.93
CA LEU A 246 0.71 20.46 2.65
C LEU A 246 0.97 21.47 1.52
N ARG A 247 0.22 22.59 1.50
CA ARG A 247 0.30 23.63 0.48
C ARG A 247 0.51 25.00 1.11
N GLN A 248 1.76 25.28 1.44
CA GLN A 248 2.13 26.56 2.04
C GLN A 248 1.95 27.70 1.05
N GLY A 249 1.24 28.75 1.49
CA GLY A 249 1.02 29.96 0.68
C GLY A 249 -0.25 29.96 -0.19
N GLU A 250 -1.00 28.87 -0.24
CA GLU A 250 -2.31 28.83 -0.89
C GLU A 250 -3.44 29.15 0.10
N HIS A 251 -4.48 29.84 -0.39
CA HIS A 251 -5.68 30.06 0.42
C HIS A 251 -6.46 28.75 0.59
N ALA A 252 -6.65 28.35 1.84
CA ALA A 252 -7.43 27.15 2.16
C ALA A 252 -8.92 27.46 2.08
N THR A 253 -9.67 26.66 1.31
CA THR A 253 -11.12 26.56 1.38
C THR A 253 -11.48 25.20 1.94
N ILE A 254 -12.59 25.08 2.65
CA ILE A 254 -13.02 23.82 3.28
C ILE A 254 -13.17 22.72 2.21
N GLU A 255 -13.83 23.02 1.10
CA GLU A 255 -14.01 22.07 0.00
C GLU A 255 -12.68 21.66 -0.64
N GLY A 256 -11.79 22.64 -0.89
CA GLY A 256 -10.45 22.38 -1.43
C GLY A 256 -9.59 21.53 -0.48
N ALA A 257 -9.68 21.78 0.83
CA ALA A 257 -8.99 21.01 1.84
C ALA A 257 -9.51 19.56 1.92
N ARG A 258 -10.83 19.37 1.88
CA ARG A 258 -11.47 18.05 1.84
C ARG A 258 -11.07 17.28 0.58
N THR A 259 -11.19 17.90 -0.59
CA THR A 259 -10.79 17.30 -1.87
C THR A 259 -9.31 16.90 -1.89
N LEU A 260 -8.42 17.77 -1.38
CA LEU A 260 -7.00 17.46 -1.29
C LEU A 260 -6.74 16.26 -0.36
N PHE A 261 -7.36 16.24 0.81
CA PHE A 261 -7.20 15.18 1.80
C PHE A 261 -7.70 13.83 1.26
N VAL A 262 -8.92 13.82 0.71
CA VAL A 262 -9.51 12.63 0.09
C VAL A 262 -8.66 12.13 -1.07
N SER A 263 -8.25 12.99 -1.98
CA SER A 263 -7.41 12.60 -3.12
C SER A 263 -6.03 12.10 -2.72
N ARG A 264 -5.52 12.49 -1.54
CA ARG A 264 -4.18 12.11 -1.07
C ARG A 264 -4.15 10.74 -0.41
N PHE A 265 -5.21 10.37 0.32
CA PHE A 265 -5.24 9.18 1.17
C PHE A 265 -6.25 8.12 0.73
N PHE A 266 -7.29 8.51 0.01
CA PHE A 266 -8.41 7.62 -0.33
C PHE A 266 -8.62 7.42 -1.83
N ASP A 267 -7.92 8.17 -2.69
CA ASP A 267 -7.97 7.94 -4.13
C ASP A 267 -7.12 6.70 -4.50
N PRO A 268 -7.73 5.61 -5.00
CA PRO A 268 -7.00 4.39 -5.37
C PRO A 268 -5.92 4.64 -6.45
N LYS A 269 -6.10 5.68 -7.27
CA LYS A 269 -5.12 6.06 -8.30
C LYS A 269 -3.87 6.71 -7.71
N ARG A 270 -3.97 7.29 -6.51
CA ARG A 270 -2.89 8.06 -5.86
C ARG A 270 -2.31 7.39 -4.63
N TYR A 271 -3.09 6.58 -3.92
CA TYR A 271 -2.66 5.88 -2.71
C TYR A 271 -2.93 4.39 -2.84
N ASP A 272 -1.87 3.59 -2.72
CA ASP A 272 -1.97 2.14 -2.73
C ASP A 272 -0.92 1.52 -1.80
N LEU A 273 -1.37 0.57 -1.00
CA LEU A 273 -0.51 -0.23 -0.12
C LEU A 273 0.09 -1.43 -0.84
N ALA A 274 -0.44 -1.81 -1.99
CA ALA A 274 -0.20 -3.05 -2.70
C ALA A 274 -0.45 -4.31 -1.83
N HIS A 275 -0.37 -5.49 -2.43
CA HIS A 275 -0.58 -6.77 -1.75
C HIS A 275 0.36 -6.97 -0.55
N VAL A 276 1.63 -6.61 -0.73
CA VAL A 276 2.66 -6.75 0.31
C VAL A 276 2.39 -5.85 1.50
N GLY A 277 1.98 -4.59 1.26
CA GLY A 277 1.63 -3.65 2.32
C GLY A 277 0.44 -4.13 3.13
N ARG A 278 -0.64 -4.54 2.47
CA ARG A 278 -1.85 -5.10 3.11
C ARG A 278 -1.54 -6.34 3.94
N TYR A 279 -0.75 -7.28 3.39
CA TYR A 279 -0.31 -8.45 4.14
C TYR A 279 0.46 -8.08 5.41
N LYS A 280 1.39 -7.12 5.33
CA LYS A 280 2.16 -6.67 6.50
C LYS A 280 1.31 -5.95 7.53
N PHE A 281 0.32 -5.15 7.08
CA PHE A 281 -0.66 -4.55 7.99
C PHE A 281 -1.44 -5.64 8.72
N ASN A 282 -2.05 -6.56 7.99
CA ASN A 282 -2.81 -7.65 8.58
C ASN A 282 -1.98 -8.48 9.55
N LYS A 283 -0.76 -8.83 9.18
CA LYS A 283 0.15 -9.58 10.04
C LYS A 283 0.48 -8.87 11.36
N LYS A 284 0.59 -7.53 11.36
CA LYS A 284 0.97 -6.76 12.56
C LYS A 284 -0.20 -6.24 13.37
N LEU A 285 -1.34 -6.01 12.73
CA LEU A 285 -2.49 -5.33 13.30
C LEU A 285 -3.76 -6.19 13.32
N SER A 286 -3.68 -7.44 12.87
CA SER A 286 -4.84 -8.36 12.94
C SER A 286 -5.28 -8.58 14.38
N ALA A 287 -6.57 -8.81 14.56
CA ALA A 287 -7.14 -9.18 15.86
C ALA A 287 -6.43 -10.38 16.47
N GLN A 288 -6.06 -11.37 15.64
CA GLN A 288 -5.28 -12.54 16.07
C GLN A 288 -3.99 -12.16 16.80
N GLU A 289 -3.13 -11.36 16.17
CA GLU A 289 -1.83 -10.98 16.75
C GLU A 289 -1.98 -10.12 18.01
N ARG A 290 -3.09 -9.41 18.14
CA ARG A 290 -3.40 -8.58 19.31
C ARG A 290 -4.00 -9.35 20.47
N LEU A 291 -4.84 -10.34 20.17
CA LEU A 291 -5.51 -11.17 21.16
C LEU A 291 -4.62 -12.30 21.70
N LEU A 292 -3.64 -12.77 20.91
CA LEU A 292 -2.76 -13.85 21.33
C LEU A 292 -2.03 -13.53 22.65
N ASN A 293 -2.11 -14.48 23.58
CA ASN A 293 -1.55 -14.39 24.94
C ASN A 293 -2.16 -13.30 25.83
N GLN A 294 -3.29 -12.72 25.44
CA GLN A 294 -4.06 -11.80 26.28
C GLN A 294 -5.10 -12.57 27.08
N LYS A 295 -5.38 -12.09 28.30
CA LYS A 295 -6.45 -12.58 29.16
C LYS A 295 -7.71 -11.78 28.89
N LEU A 296 -8.82 -12.43 28.62
CA LEU A 296 -10.11 -11.76 28.38
C LEU A 296 -10.65 -11.11 29.65
N ALA A 297 -11.18 -9.90 29.48
CA ALA A 297 -11.87 -9.14 30.52
C ALA A 297 -13.40 -9.28 30.46
N SER A 298 -13.91 -9.85 29.36
CA SER A 298 -15.35 -10.13 29.15
C SER A 298 -15.51 -11.36 28.25
N ASP A 299 -16.68 -11.98 28.31
CA ASP A 299 -17.03 -13.12 27.48
C ASP A 299 -17.08 -12.71 26.00
N ILE A 300 -16.54 -13.57 25.13
CA ILE A 300 -16.73 -13.45 23.69
C ILE A 300 -17.88 -14.36 23.28
N PHE A 301 -18.89 -13.80 22.65
CA PHE A 301 -20.04 -14.55 22.16
C PHE A 301 -20.29 -14.34 20.66
N ASP A 302 -20.89 -15.32 20.04
CA ASP A 302 -21.33 -15.25 18.65
C ASP A 302 -22.56 -14.34 18.56
N SER A 303 -22.49 -13.28 17.77
CA SER A 303 -23.58 -12.30 17.64
C SER A 303 -24.83 -12.87 16.95
N GLU A 304 -24.71 -13.97 16.19
CA GLU A 304 -25.84 -14.62 15.53
C GLU A 304 -26.54 -15.64 16.42
N THR A 305 -25.76 -16.45 17.15
CA THR A 305 -26.29 -17.55 17.97
C THR A 305 -26.47 -17.18 19.44
N GLY A 306 -25.76 -16.16 19.92
CA GLY A 306 -25.71 -15.77 21.33
C GLY A 306 -24.95 -16.75 22.23
N GLU A 307 -24.28 -17.74 21.66
CA GLU A 307 -23.46 -18.70 22.42
C GLU A 307 -22.15 -18.06 22.87
N VAL A 308 -21.75 -18.32 24.11
CA VAL A 308 -20.44 -17.92 24.63
C VAL A 308 -19.37 -18.79 23.98
N LEU A 309 -18.49 -18.19 23.21
CA LEU A 309 -17.41 -18.86 22.51
C LEU A 309 -16.16 -19.03 23.39
N VAL A 310 -15.84 -18.01 24.17
CA VAL A 310 -14.73 -18.03 25.11
C VAL A 310 -15.14 -17.24 26.36
N GLU A 311 -14.94 -17.84 27.53
CA GLU A 311 -15.31 -17.25 28.84
C GLU A 311 -14.30 -16.18 29.30
N GLU A 312 -14.77 -15.24 30.10
CA GLU A 312 -13.95 -14.25 30.81
C GLU A 312 -12.78 -14.91 31.57
N GLY A 313 -11.66 -14.23 31.65
CA GLY A 313 -10.48 -14.71 32.37
C GLY A 313 -9.67 -15.75 31.60
N THR A 314 -10.13 -16.23 30.44
CA THR A 314 -9.40 -17.18 29.61
C THR A 314 -8.24 -16.49 28.87
N VAL A 315 -7.06 -17.11 28.84
CA VAL A 315 -5.94 -16.64 28.03
C VAL A 315 -6.09 -17.18 26.61
N ILE A 316 -6.15 -16.28 25.62
CA ILE A 316 -6.28 -16.63 24.21
C ILE A 316 -4.97 -17.24 23.73
N THR A 317 -4.95 -18.57 23.60
CA THR A 317 -3.85 -19.29 22.95
C THR A 317 -4.09 -19.35 21.45
N ARG A 318 -3.04 -19.61 20.67
CA ARG A 318 -3.13 -19.81 19.23
C ARG A 318 -4.15 -20.90 18.84
N ARG A 319 -4.21 -21.95 19.65
CA ARG A 319 -5.16 -23.06 19.45
C ARG A 319 -6.62 -22.58 19.61
N ILE A 320 -6.92 -21.87 20.69
CA ILE A 320 -8.26 -21.31 20.93
C ILE A 320 -8.65 -20.38 19.78
N PHE A 321 -7.72 -19.53 19.33
CA PHE A 321 -7.98 -18.62 18.24
C PHE A 321 -8.30 -19.38 16.94
N GLU A 322 -7.46 -20.33 16.54
CA GLU A 322 -7.63 -21.08 15.28
C GLU A 322 -8.85 -22.02 15.31
N GLU A 323 -9.15 -22.67 16.45
CA GLU A 323 -10.26 -23.64 16.53
C GLU A 323 -11.63 -22.99 16.80
N VAL A 324 -11.68 -21.86 17.49
CA VAL A 324 -12.94 -21.28 17.99
C VAL A 324 -13.25 -19.92 17.35
N LEU A 325 -12.27 -19.07 17.16
CA LEU A 325 -12.49 -17.67 16.77
C LEU A 325 -12.24 -17.40 15.28
N ALA A 326 -11.31 -18.09 14.63
CA ALA A 326 -10.84 -17.74 13.29
C ALA A 326 -11.96 -17.72 12.24
N ASP A 327 -12.84 -18.74 12.26
CA ASP A 327 -13.94 -18.87 11.30
C ASP A 327 -15.18 -18.02 11.67
N LYS A 328 -15.17 -17.39 12.85
CA LYS A 328 -16.30 -16.66 13.40
C LYS A 328 -16.00 -15.18 13.63
N ILE A 329 -14.84 -14.71 13.19
CA ILE A 329 -14.35 -13.35 13.53
C ILE A 329 -15.32 -12.25 13.08
N ASP A 330 -16.02 -12.47 11.96
CA ASP A 330 -17.01 -11.54 11.43
C ASP A 330 -18.35 -11.58 12.20
N ARG A 331 -18.54 -12.58 13.06
CA ARG A 331 -19.74 -12.82 13.85
C ARG A 331 -19.54 -12.62 15.35
N LEU A 332 -18.36 -12.21 15.77
CA LEU A 332 -18.09 -11.93 17.17
C LEU A 332 -18.84 -10.67 17.61
N ASN A 333 -19.02 -10.50 18.93
CA ASN A 333 -19.61 -9.29 19.47
C ASN A 333 -18.80 -8.07 19.02
N ILE A 334 -19.42 -7.25 18.20
CA ILE A 334 -18.80 -6.08 17.57
C ILE A 334 -19.44 -4.85 18.20
N LYS A 335 -18.63 -3.95 18.74
CA LYS A 335 -19.04 -2.56 18.95
C LYS A 335 -18.89 -1.83 17.63
N LYS A 336 -20.02 -1.35 17.10
CA LYS A 336 -20.03 -0.52 15.91
C LYS A 336 -19.47 0.85 16.25
N ALA A 337 -18.30 1.18 15.73
CA ALA A 337 -17.87 2.56 15.61
C ALA A 337 -18.25 3.03 14.21
N GLU A 338 -19.18 3.95 14.12
CA GLU A 338 -19.57 4.59 12.86
C GLU A 338 -18.46 5.56 12.44
N LEU A 339 -17.49 5.05 11.70
CA LEU A 339 -16.53 5.86 10.97
C LEU A 339 -17.06 6.03 9.55
N VAL A 340 -17.50 7.22 9.23
CA VAL A 340 -17.92 7.55 7.87
C VAL A 340 -16.69 7.59 6.98
N ASN A 341 -16.62 6.71 5.98
CA ASN A 341 -15.61 6.81 4.94
C ASN A 341 -15.89 8.08 4.11
N PRO A 342 -14.98 9.07 4.07
CA PRO A 342 -15.23 10.32 3.36
C PRO A 342 -15.36 10.17 1.85
N LEU A 343 -15.00 9.01 1.27
CA LEU A 343 -15.18 8.72 -0.16
C LEU A 343 -16.55 8.11 -0.48
N GLU A 344 -17.03 7.22 0.36
CA GLU A 344 -18.17 6.37 0.02
C GLU A 344 -19.37 6.59 0.92
N GLU A 345 -19.25 7.44 1.96
CA GLU A 345 -20.25 7.61 3.03
C GLU A 345 -20.68 6.26 3.65
N THR A 346 -19.79 5.25 3.57
CA THR A 346 -20.05 3.92 4.11
C THR A 346 -19.62 3.83 5.57
N GLU A 347 -20.44 3.17 6.37
CA GLU A 347 -20.10 2.87 7.76
C GLU A 347 -18.95 1.88 7.82
N THR A 348 -17.92 2.21 8.59
CA THR A 348 -16.79 1.31 8.85
C THR A 348 -16.99 0.66 10.21
N TYR A 349 -16.94 -0.67 10.26
CA TYR A 349 -17.08 -1.42 11.49
C TYR A 349 -15.69 -1.71 12.08
N VAL A 350 -15.53 -1.44 13.37
CA VAL A 350 -14.33 -1.77 14.13
C VAL A 350 -14.68 -2.88 15.11
N GLN A 351 -13.93 -3.97 15.10
CA GLN A 351 -14.04 -5.03 16.10
C GLN A 351 -13.28 -4.62 17.34
N GLU A 352 -13.94 -4.56 18.48
CA GLU A 352 -13.35 -4.25 19.76
C GLU A 352 -13.42 -5.47 20.69
N PHE A 353 -12.30 -5.74 21.37
CA PHE A 353 -12.19 -6.80 22.37
C PHE A 353 -11.64 -6.20 23.67
N GLU A 354 -12.23 -6.55 24.76
CA GLU A 354 -11.75 -6.14 26.08
C GLU A 354 -10.77 -7.18 26.63
N VAL A 355 -9.55 -6.76 26.89
CA VAL A 355 -8.48 -7.63 27.42
C VAL A 355 -7.76 -6.95 28.58
N TYR A 356 -7.27 -7.74 29.52
CA TYR A 356 -6.40 -7.23 30.57
C TYR A 356 -5.01 -6.95 30.02
N SER A 357 -4.49 -5.74 30.24
CA SER A 357 -3.16 -5.37 29.78
C SER A 357 -2.09 -5.98 30.70
N PRO A 358 -1.19 -6.81 30.18
CA PRO A 358 -0.07 -7.37 30.99
C PRO A 358 1.04 -6.36 31.25
N ARG A 359 0.95 -5.14 30.71
CA ARG A 359 2.04 -4.15 30.75
C ARG A 359 1.89 -3.11 31.87
N VAL A 360 0.77 -3.12 32.57
CA VAL A 360 0.51 -2.18 33.68
C VAL A 360 0.69 -2.94 34.97
N ASN A 361 1.74 -2.60 35.74
CA ASN A 361 2.09 -3.27 37.02
C ASN A 361 1.15 -2.92 38.19
N GLU A 362 0.16 -2.09 38.00
CA GLU A 362 -0.74 -1.61 39.06
C GLU A 362 -2.21 -1.88 38.69
N GLY A 363 -2.63 -3.09 38.98
CA GLY A 363 -4.02 -3.50 38.80
C GLY A 363 -4.36 -3.94 37.37
N ASP A 364 -5.42 -4.71 37.26
CA ASP A 364 -5.94 -5.22 35.98
C ASP A 364 -6.64 -4.07 35.23
N GLN A 365 -5.92 -3.37 34.36
CA GLN A 365 -6.53 -2.39 33.48
C GLN A 365 -7.08 -3.07 32.22
N ILE A 366 -8.33 -2.79 31.92
CA ILE A 366 -9.01 -3.25 30.71
C ILE A 366 -8.56 -2.36 29.55
N VAL A 367 -8.12 -2.98 28.47
CA VAL A 367 -7.74 -2.32 27.22
C VAL A 367 -8.67 -2.83 26.12
N ARG A 368 -9.22 -1.91 25.35
CA ARG A 368 -10.06 -2.20 24.18
C ARG A 368 -9.24 -2.25 22.91
#